data_88c10bc1932b9b1701b54fa98332da40
#
_entry.id   88c10bc1932b9b1701b54fa98332da40
#
_cell.length_a   1.000
_cell.length_b   1.000
_cell.length_c   1.000
_cell.angle_alpha   90.00
_cell.angle_beta   90.00
_cell.angle_gamma   90.00
#
_symmetry.space_group_name_H-M   'P 1'
#
loop_
_entity.id
_entity.type
_entity.pdbx_description
1 polymer ?
#
loop_
_entity_poly.entity_id
_entity_poly.type
_entity_poly.pdbx_seq_one_letter_code
_entity_poly.pdbx_strand_id
1 'polypeptide(L)'
;GMTITKRQVPLGLVAIIYESRPNVTSDAAALALKSGNVCVLRSGREAYRSAAAITAALRRGLERTGLTPDLVNLVEDTSHAGAAALMTATGYVDLLIPRGGAGLIRACVEHATVPCIQTGTGICHVYVDESADLDMALDIMENAKTSRPSVCNAAEVLLVHRAAAPRFLPMLQKRLCGPGAKHPVRLRCDEEAAAIPVSYTHLTLP
;
A
#
# COMPACT_ATOMS: atom_id res chain seq x y z
N GLY A 1 -41.64 20.95 -0.40
CA GLY A 1 -40.20 20.90 -0.65
C GLY A 1 -39.72 19.44 -0.68
N MET A 2 -38.61 19.16 -1.33
CA MET A 2 -38.01 17.82 -1.38
C MET A 2 -37.04 17.67 -0.19
N THR A 3 -37.11 16.54 0.54
CA THR A 3 -36.18 16.23 1.61
C THR A 3 -35.18 15.19 1.10
N ILE A 4 -33.89 15.48 1.17
CA ILE A 4 -32.81 14.56 0.78
C ILE A 4 -32.17 14.01 2.05
N THR A 5 -32.15 12.69 2.21
CA THR A 5 -31.54 12.00 3.34
C THR A 5 -30.39 11.11 2.86
N LYS A 6 -29.18 11.30 3.44
CA LYS A 6 -28.04 10.42 3.21
C LYS A 6 -28.07 9.28 4.24
N ARG A 7 -28.14 8.03 3.76
CA ARG A 7 -28.09 6.83 4.61
C ARG A 7 -26.87 5.97 4.23
N GLN A 8 -26.21 5.42 5.22
CA GLN A 8 -25.20 4.38 5.02
C GLN A 8 -25.89 3.02 5.01
N VAL A 9 -25.58 2.19 4.02
CA VAL A 9 -26.11 0.83 3.88
C VAL A 9 -24.94 -0.13 3.61
N PRO A 10 -25.05 -1.41 4.04
CA PRO A 10 -24.08 -2.44 3.64
C PRO A 10 -24.05 -2.61 2.12
N LEU A 11 -22.89 -3.01 1.61
CA LEU A 11 -22.71 -3.36 0.20
C LEU A 11 -23.21 -4.79 -0.10
N GLY A 12 -23.10 -5.68 0.89
CA GLY A 12 -23.42 -7.09 0.77
C GLY A 12 -22.19 -7.98 1.04
N LEU A 13 -21.80 -8.81 0.07
CA LEU A 13 -20.62 -9.65 0.15
C LEU A 13 -19.42 -8.94 -0.50
N VAL A 14 -18.42 -8.62 0.32
CA VAL A 14 -17.18 -8.00 -0.12
C VAL A 14 -16.06 -9.05 -0.19
N ALA A 15 -15.53 -9.27 -1.39
CA ALA A 15 -14.36 -10.11 -1.61
C ALA A 15 -13.08 -9.28 -1.59
N ILE A 16 -12.08 -9.73 -0.84
CA ILE A 16 -10.78 -9.06 -0.75
C ILE A 16 -9.68 -10.04 -1.17
N ILE A 17 -9.01 -9.73 -2.29
CA ILE A 17 -7.84 -10.48 -2.76
C ILE A 17 -6.60 -9.73 -2.34
N TYR A 18 -5.72 -10.39 -1.56
CA TYR A 18 -4.50 -9.75 -1.07
C TYR A 18 -3.30 -10.70 -1.15
N GLU A 19 -2.13 -10.09 -1.23
CA GLU A 19 -0.85 -10.80 -1.28
C GLU A 19 -0.28 -11.02 0.15
N SER A 20 1.00 -10.92 0.33
CA SER A 20 1.83 -11.34 1.45
C SER A 20 1.64 -10.62 2.81
N ARG A 21 0.51 -9.98 3.08
CA ARG A 21 0.29 -9.22 4.34
C ARG A 21 -0.76 -9.88 5.23
N PRO A 22 -0.38 -10.72 6.22
CA PRO A 22 -1.32 -11.44 7.07
C PRO A 22 -2.29 -10.54 7.86
N ASN A 23 -1.84 -9.34 8.27
CA ASN A 23 -2.68 -8.38 8.99
C ASN A 23 -3.89 -7.90 8.18
N VAL A 24 -3.83 -7.95 6.84
CA VAL A 24 -4.98 -7.60 5.98
C VAL A 24 -6.18 -8.49 6.30
N THR A 25 -5.95 -9.75 6.72
CA THR A 25 -7.02 -10.67 7.11
C THR A 25 -7.88 -10.10 8.23
N SER A 26 -7.26 -9.62 9.32
CA SER A 26 -7.98 -9.04 10.46
C SER A 26 -8.56 -7.66 10.14
N ASP A 27 -7.79 -6.82 9.46
CA ASP A 27 -8.19 -5.45 9.14
C ASP A 27 -9.41 -5.43 8.21
N ALA A 28 -9.37 -6.24 7.15
CA ALA A 28 -10.46 -6.35 6.17
C ALA A 28 -11.72 -6.93 6.80
N ALA A 29 -11.59 -8.01 7.59
CA ALA A 29 -12.71 -8.63 8.28
C ALA A 29 -13.36 -7.66 9.27
N ALA A 30 -12.57 -6.95 10.08
CA ALA A 30 -13.08 -5.99 11.04
C ALA A 30 -13.86 -4.85 10.38
N LEU A 31 -13.33 -4.30 9.27
CA LEU A 31 -13.99 -3.23 8.52
C LEU A 31 -15.27 -3.72 7.83
N ALA A 32 -15.25 -4.91 7.23
CA ALA A 32 -16.42 -5.51 6.60
C ALA A 32 -17.54 -5.74 7.63
N LEU A 33 -17.23 -6.41 8.74
CA LEU A 33 -18.20 -6.67 9.82
C LEU A 33 -18.76 -5.38 10.42
N LYS A 34 -17.89 -4.40 10.72
CA LYS A 34 -18.31 -3.12 11.30
C LYS A 34 -19.22 -2.33 10.37
N SER A 35 -19.10 -2.50 9.06
CA SER A 35 -19.95 -1.87 8.06
C SER A 35 -21.14 -2.74 7.63
N GLY A 36 -21.38 -3.88 8.29
CA GLY A 36 -22.53 -4.74 8.07
C GLY A 36 -22.40 -5.66 6.85
N ASN A 37 -21.19 -5.90 6.36
CA ASN A 37 -20.94 -6.73 5.18
C ASN A 37 -20.44 -8.13 5.56
N VAL A 38 -20.68 -9.09 4.68
CA VAL A 38 -19.99 -10.39 4.68
C VAL A 38 -18.64 -10.23 4.01
N CYS A 39 -17.64 -10.94 4.49
CA CYS A 39 -16.27 -10.86 4.01
C CYS A 39 -15.79 -12.20 3.48
N VAL A 40 -15.34 -12.23 2.23
CA VAL A 40 -14.63 -13.36 1.62
C VAL A 40 -13.20 -12.94 1.33
N LEU A 41 -12.25 -13.62 1.97
CA LEU A 41 -10.82 -13.32 1.95
C LEU A 41 -10.10 -14.30 1.04
N ARG A 42 -9.18 -13.84 0.23
CA ARG A 42 -8.25 -14.67 -0.55
C ARG A 42 -6.83 -14.13 -0.38
N SER A 43 -6.01 -14.86 0.36
CA SER A 43 -4.59 -14.50 0.60
C SER A 43 -3.65 -15.10 -0.45
N GLY A 44 -2.47 -14.53 -0.60
CA GLY A 44 -1.37 -15.19 -1.28
C GLY A 44 -0.93 -16.47 -0.56
N ARG A 45 -0.27 -17.38 -1.28
CA ARG A 45 0.20 -18.68 -0.76
C ARG A 45 1.07 -18.52 0.49
N GLU A 46 1.98 -17.55 0.49
CA GLU A 46 2.93 -17.29 1.58
C GLU A 46 2.26 -16.83 2.87
N ALA A 47 1.12 -16.15 2.77
CA ALA A 47 0.36 -15.64 3.93
C ALA A 47 -0.77 -16.60 4.37
N TYR A 48 -1.08 -17.64 3.59
CA TYR A 48 -2.28 -18.47 3.78
C TYR A 48 -2.38 -19.10 5.17
N ARG A 49 -1.29 -19.66 5.69
CA ARG A 49 -1.32 -20.33 7.03
C ARG A 49 -1.68 -19.35 8.15
N SER A 50 -1.12 -18.13 8.09
CA SER A 50 -1.45 -17.08 9.04
C SER A 50 -2.88 -16.57 8.85
N ALA A 51 -3.31 -16.37 7.59
CA ALA A 51 -4.67 -15.97 7.26
C ALA A 51 -5.69 -16.99 7.77
N ALA A 52 -5.44 -18.28 7.59
CA ALA A 52 -6.30 -19.35 8.09
C ALA A 52 -6.42 -19.34 9.62
N ALA A 53 -5.31 -19.16 10.34
CA ALA A 53 -5.32 -19.08 11.80
C ALA A 53 -6.11 -17.85 12.31
N ILE A 54 -5.92 -16.70 11.67
CA ILE A 54 -6.65 -15.46 12.00
C ILE A 54 -8.14 -15.62 11.70
N THR A 55 -8.49 -16.14 10.53
CA THR A 55 -9.90 -16.39 10.14
C THR A 55 -10.58 -17.35 11.12
N ALA A 56 -9.92 -18.44 11.50
CA ALA A 56 -10.44 -19.37 12.47
C ALA A 56 -10.67 -18.71 13.84
N ALA A 57 -9.79 -17.81 14.27
CA ALA A 57 -9.97 -17.07 15.52
C ALA A 57 -11.16 -16.10 15.44
N LEU A 58 -11.31 -15.39 14.32
CA LEU A 58 -12.45 -14.49 14.09
C LEU A 58 -13.78 -15.23 14.06
N ARG A 59 -13.85 -16.36 13.36
CA ARG A 59 -15.05 -17.21 13.29
C ARG A 59 -15.49 -17.70 14.69
N ARG A 60 -14.53 -18.18 15.52
CA ARG A 60 -14.82 -18.52 16.93
C ARG A 60 -15.28 -17.31 17.75
N GLY A 61 -14.77 -16.13 17.48
CA GLY A 61 -15.23 -14.88 18.10
C GLY A 61 -16.68 -14.56 17.76
N LEU A 62 -17.05 -14.70 16.49
CA LEU A 62 -18.44 -14.52 16.03
C LEU A 62 -19.40 -15.52 16.70
N GLU A 63 -19.07 -16.81 16.72
CA GLU A 63 -19.86 -17.84 17.40
C GLU A 63 -20.12 -17.51 18.87
N ARG A 64 -19.10 -17.04 19.61
CA ARG A 64 -19.23 -16.65 21.01
C ARG A 64 -20.17 -15.46 21.24
N THR A 65 -20.37 -14.64 20.22
CA THR A 65 -21.30 -13.51 20.28
C THR A 65 -22.68 -13.82 19.69
N GLY A 66 -22.93 -15.08 19.33
CA GLY A 66 -24.20 -15.52 18.73
C GLY A 66 -24.37 -15.16 17.26
N LEU A 67 -23.28 -14.74 16.59
CA LEU A 67 -23.28 -14.45 15.16
C LEU A 67 -22.81 -15.68 14.38
N THR A 68 -23.29 -15.80 13.13
CA THR A 68 -22.81 -16.87 12.26
C THR A 68 -21.34 -16.70 11.90
N PRO A 69 -20.53 -17.77 11.96
CA PRO A 69 -19.12 -17.70 11.53
C PRO A 69 -18.97 -17.43 10.03
N ASP A 70 -20.02 -17.63 9.24
CA ASP A 70 -20.01 -17.43 7.78
C ASP A 70 -19.98 -15.95 7.35
N LEU A 71 -19.99 -15.04 8.31
CA LEU A 71 -19.71 -13.63 8.05
C LEU A 71 -18.26 -13.37 7.62
N VAL A 72 -17.33 -14.29 7.95
CA VAL A 72 -15.92 -14.22 7.54
C VAL A 72 -15.48 -15.55 6.95
N ASN A 73 -15.13 -15.56 5.68
CA ASN A 73 -14.69 -16.75 4.95
C ASN A 73 -13.31 -16.55 4.34
N LEU A 74 -12.54 -17.62 4.22
CA LEU A 74 -11.24 -17.64 3.55
C LEU A 74 -11.28 -18.67 2.43
N VAL A 75 -10.90 -18.25 1.23
CA VAL A 75 -10.73 -19.16 0.09
C VAL A 75 -9.49 -20.01 0.28
N GLU A 76 -9.64 -21.33 0.22
CA GLU A 76 -8.53 -22.27 0.39
C GLU A 76 -7.62 -22.34 -0.84
N ASP A 77 -8.19 -22.16 -2.04
CA ASP A 77 -7.42 -22.14 -3.27
C ASP A 77 -6.60 -20.85 -3.40
N THR A 78 -5.30 -21.00 -3.18
CA THR A 78 -4.31 -19.91 -3.33
C THR A 78 -3.75 -19.79 -4.74
N SER A 79 -4.27 -20.54 -5.72
CA SER A 79 -3.86 -20.45 -7.12
C SER A 79 -4.42 -19.21 -7.81
N HIS A 80 -3.88 -18.89 -9.00
CA HIS A 80 -4.47 -17.84 -9.83
C HIS A 80 -5.91 -18.15 -10.26
N ALA A 81 -6.27 -19.43 -10.39
CA ALA A 81 -7.63 -19.85 -10.72
C ALA A 81 -8.62 -19.48 -9.61
N GLY A 82 -8.27 -19.68 -8.33
CA GLY A 82 -9.09 -19.25 -7.20
C GLY A 82 -9.30 -17.72 -7.16
N ALA A 83 -8.28 -16.94 -7.51
CA ALA A 83 -8.42 -15.49 -7.63
C ALA A 83 -9.34 -15.09 -8.80
N ALA A 84 -9.18 -15.72 -9.97
CA ALA A 84 -10.00 -15.47 -11.16
C ALA A 84 -11.47 -15.83 -10.90
N ALA A 85 -11.74 -16.91 -10.17
CA ALA A 85 -13.10 -17.30 -9.79
C ALA A 85 -13.80 -16.21 -8.96
N LEU A 86 -13.09 -15.58 -8.01
CA LEU A 86 -13.65 -14.45 -7.26
C LEU A 86 -13.88 -13.21 -8.13
N MET A 87 -12.96 -12.92 -9.07
CA MET A 87 -13.08 -11.78 -9.98
C MET A 87 -14.32 -11.87 -10.88
N THR A 88 -14.77 -13.10 -11.14
CA THR A 88 -15.90 -13.37 -12.05
C THR A 88 -17.15 -13.90 -11.34
N ALA A 89 -17.19 -13.88 -10.02
CA ALA A 89 -18.29 -14.40 -9.20
C ALA A 89 -19.52 -13.44 -9.20
N THR A 90 -19.97 -13.01 -10.38
CA THR A 90 -21.12 -12.14 -10.56
C THR A 90 -22.39 -12.78 -9.99
N GLY A 91 -23.17 -12.02 -9.23
CA GLY A 91 -24.37 -12.50 -8.55
C GLY A 91 -24.10 -13.14 -7.17
N TYR A 92 -22.85 -13.36 -6.81
CA TYR A 92 -22.42 -13.83 -5.48
C TYR A 92 -21.60 -12.78 -4.74
N VAL A 93 -20.75 -12.07 -5.44
CA VAL A 93 -19.88 -11.02 -4.89
C VAL A 93 -20.39 -9.65 -5.34
N ASP A 94 -20.65 -8.76 -4.39
CA ASP A 94 -21.15 -7.41 -4.66
C ASP A 94 -20.02 -6.41 -4.92
N LEU A 95 -18.85 -6.62 -4.29
CA LEU A 95 -17.68 -5.78 -4.43
C LEU A 95 -16.38 -6.56 -4.28
N LEU A 96 -15.44 -6.31 -5.17
CA LEU A 96 -14.06 -6.83 -5.11
C LEU A 96 -13.08 -5.72 -4.73
N ILE A 97 -12.20 -5.99 -3.76
CA ILE A 97 -11.15 -5.08 -3.33
C ILE A 97 -9.78 -5.79 -3.44
N PRO A 98 -8.99 -5.52 -4.49
CA PRO A 98 -7.64 -6.04 -4.59
C PRO A 98 -6.66 -5.22 -3.72
N ARG A 99 -5.77 -5.91 -3.02
CA ARG A 99 -4.72 -5.36 -2.14
C ARG A 99 -3.38 -6.02 -2.43
N GLY A 100 -2.65 -5.53 -3.42
CA GLY A 100 -1.37 -6.12 -3.82
C GLY A 100 -0.60 -5.27 -4.81
N GLY A 101 0.36 -5.87 -5.49
CA GLY A 101 1.18 -5.22 -6.49
C GLY A 101 0.42 -4.88 -7.78
N ALA A 102 1.10 -4.13 -8.66
CA ALA A 102 0.53 -3.66 -9.92
C ALA A 102 -0.03 -4.80 -10.80
N GLY A 103 0.57 -6.00 -10.73
CA GLY A 103 0.12 -7.17 -11.49
C GLY A 103 -1.27 -7.63 -11.07
N LEU A 104 -1.54 -7.75 -9.75
CA LEU A 104 -2.86 -8.10 -9.24
C LEU A 104 -3.91 -7.03 -9.59
N ILE A 105 -3.56 -5.76 -9.39
CA ILE A 105 -4.47 -4.65 -9.72
C ILE A 105 -4.85 -4.69 -11.19
N ARG A 106 -3.86 -4.85 -12.08
CA ARG A 106 -4.08 -4.95 -13.53
C ARG A 106 -4.98 -6.15 -13.88
N ALA A 107 -4.70 -7.32 -13.32
CA ALA A 107 -5.52 -8.50 -13.55
C ALA A 107 -6.99 -8.28 -13.13
N CYS A 108 -7.22 -7.61 -12.01
CA CYS A 108 -8.59 -7.26 -11.60
C CYS A 108 -9.26 -6.28 -12.56
N VAL A 109 -8.53 -5.25 -13.05
CA VAL A 109 -9.07 -4.30 -14.04
C VAL A 109 -9.45 -4.95 -15.34
N GLU A 110 -8.61 -5.87 -15.83
CA GLU A 110 -8.77 -6.50 -17.14
C GLU A 110 -9.80 -7.65 -17.14
N HIS A 111 -9.94 -8.35 -16.01
CA HIS A 111 -10.69 -9.60 -15.98
C HIS A 111 -11.87 -9.64 -15.02
N ALA A 112 -12.01 -8.68 -14.08
CA ALA A 112 -13.13 -8.72 -13.16
C ALA A 112 -14.43 -8.33 -13.85
N THR A 113 -15.46 -9.16 -13.67
CA THR A 113 -16.86 -8.85 -14.02
C THR A 113 -17.65 -8.36 -12.82
N VAL A 114 -17.11 -8.54 -11.61
CA VAL A 114 -17.63 -7.98 -10.36
C VAL A 114 -17.16 -6.54 -10.22
N PRO A 115 -17.98 -5.61 -9.68
CA PRO A 115 -17.56 -4.25 -9.38
C PRO A 115 -16.27 -4.24 -8.52
N CYS A 116 -15.27 -3.46 -8.91
CA CYS A 116 -13.96 -3.47 -8.30
C CYS A 116 -13.56 -2.06 -7.85
N ILE A 117 -13.14 -1.91 -6.58
CA ILE A 117 -12.50 -0.70 -6.07
C ILE A 117 -11.01 -0.96 -5.98
N GLN A 118 -10.24 -0.21 -6.75
CA GLN A 118 -8.79 -0.35 -6.82
C GLN A 118 -8.07 0.93 -6.43
N THR A 119 -6.83 0.75 -5.97
CA THR A 119 -5.89 1.87 -5.75
C THR A 119 -4.80 1.80 -6.82
N GLY A 120 -4.36 2.96 -7.32
CA GLY A 120 -3.18 3.03 -8.18
C GLY A 120 -1.87 2.86 -7.40
N THR A 121 -0.76 2.77 -8.12
CA THR A 121 0.59 2.92 -7.56
C THR A 121 0.80 4.37 -7.14
N GLY A 122 1.22 4.58 -5.89
CA GLY A 122 1.65 5.88 -5.40
C GLY A 122 3.16 6.02 -5.51
N ILE A 123 3.63 7.22 -5.83
CA ILE A 123 5.03 7.62 -5.74
C ILE A 123 5.09 8.75 -4.73
N CYS A 124 5.73 8.49 -3.58
CA CYS A 124 5.81 9.46 -2.49
C CYS A 124 6.90 10.50 -2.77
N HIS A 125 6.51 11.76 -2.70
CA HIS A 125 7.39 12.89 -2.92
C HIS A 125 7.65 13.63 -1.62
N VAL A 126 8.87 14.12 -1.45
CA VAL A 126 9.23 15.10 -0.43
C VAL A 126 9.63 16.37 -1.16
N TYR A 127 9.09 17.52 -0.77
CA TYR A 127 9.48 18.82 -1.30
C TYR A 127 10.20 19.64 -0.24
N VAL A 128 11.40 20.13 -0.59
CA VAL A 128 12.21 21.01 0.24
C VAL A 128 12.12 22.43 -0.33
N ASP A 129 11.39 23.29 0.37
CA ASP A 129 11.19 24.68 0.02
C ASP A 129 12.44 25.53 0.31
N GLU A 130 12.51 26.75 -0.27
CA GLU A 130 13.60 27.69 0.02
C GLU A 130 13.67 28.12 1.47
N SER A 131 12.53 28.17 2.17
CA SER A 131 12.38 28.53 3.58
C SER A 131 12.55 27.35 4.53
N ALA A 132 12.80 26.14 4.03
CA ALA A 132 12.87 24.93 4.85
C ALA A 132 14.08 24.96 5.81
N ASP A 133 13.88 24.38 7.01
CA ASP A 133 14.99 23.95 7.87
C ASP A 133 15.67 22.75 7.21
N LEU A 134 16.91 22.96 6.76
CA LEU A 134 17.63 21.97 5.96
C LEU A 134 18.07 20.74 6.79
N ASP A 135 18.35 20.90 8.08
CA ASP A 135 18.72 19.79 8.95
C ASP A 135 17.50 18.91 9.23
N MET A 136 16.36 19.50 9.51
CA MET A 136 15.08 18.78 9.64
C MET A 136 14.71 18.07 8.32
N ALA A 137 14.89 18.73 7.18
CA ALA A 137 14.64 18.12 5.87
C ALA A 137 15.51 16.90 5.59
N LEU A 138 16.78 16.94 6.02
CA LEU A 138 17.69 15.79 5.94
C LEU A 138 17.22 14.62 6.80
N ASP A 139 16.83 14.87 8.05
CA ASP A 139 16.37 13.84 8.97
C ASP A 139 15.07 13.18 8.46
N ILE A 140 14.13 14.00 7.93
CA ILE A 140 12.92 13.51 7.30
C ILE A 140 13.26 12.63 6.09
N MET A 141 14.15 13.08 5.20
CA MET A 141 14.50 12.36 3.98
C MET A 141 15.23 11.05 4.27
N GLU A 142 16.18 11.05 5.21
CA GLU A 142 16.85 9.83 5.66
C GLU A 142 15.85 8.82 6.21
N ASN A 143 14.98 9.23 7.12
CA ASN A 143 13.98 8.35 7.70
C ASN A 143 12.98 7.84 6.65
N ALA A 144 12.42 8.74 5.83
CA ALA A 144 11.42 8.39 4.82
C ALA A 144 11.94 7.44 3.73
N LYS A 145 13.26 7.48 3.44
CA LYS A 145 13.86 6.60 2.43
C LYS A 145 14.44 5.32 3.00
N THR A 146 15.01 5.35 4.21
CA THR A 146 15.88 4.25 4.67
C THR A 146 15.27 3.39 5.78
N SER A 147 14.29 3.87 6.53
CA SER A 147 13.71 3.09 7.64
C SER A 147 13.01 1.81 7.17
N ARG A 148 12.24 1.87 6.09
CA ARG A 148 11.57 0.74 5.44
C ARG A 148 11.39 1.01 3.93
N PRO A 149 12.41 0.82 3.11
CA PRO A 149 12.42 1.27 1.71
C PRO A 149 11.43 0.52 0.80
N SER A 150 10.94 -0.65 1.22
CA SER A 150 10.02 -1.48 0.43
C SER A 150 8.55 -1.17 0.66
N VAL A 151 8.21 -0.25 1.57
CA VAL A 151 6.80 0.09 1.83
C VAL A 151 6.29 1.16 0.86
N CYS A 152 4.98 1.16 0.64
CA CYS A 152 4.33 2.05 -0.33
C CYS A 152 4.39 3.55 0.02
N ASN A 153 4.75 3.90 1.26
CA ASN A 153 4.92 5.28 1.73
C ASN A 153 6.39 5.68 1.94
N ALA A 154 7.35 4.86 1.50
CA ALA A 154 8.75 5.28 1.45
C ALA A 154 8.93 6.37 0.39
N ALA A 155 9.79 7.36 0.67
CA ALA A 155 10.07 8.41 -0.29
C ALA A 155 10.78 7.85 -1.54
N GLU A 156 10.25 8.19 -2.71
CA GLU A 156 10.81 7.80 -4.01
C GLU A 156 11.39 9.01 -4.75
N VAL A 157 10.76 10.17 -4.61
CA VAL A 157 11.14 11.39 -5.30
C VAL A 157 11.40 12.49 -4.28
N LEU A 158 12.49 13.23 -4.49
CA LEU A 158 12.82 14.43 -3.75
C LEU A 158 12.81 15.62 -4.73
N LEU A 159 11.98 16.58 -4.43
CA LEU A 159 11.93 17.87 -5.14
C LEU A 159 12.58 18.93 -4.24
N VAL A 160 13.46 19.74 -4.80
CA VAL A 160 14.18 20.77 -4.05
C VAL A 160 14.00 22.10 -4.74
N HIS A 161 13.59 23.12 -4.00
CA HIS A 161 13.53 24.48 -4.53
C HIS A 161 14.93 24.93 -5.02
N ARG A 162 14.99 25.58 -6.18
CA ARG A 162 16.26 25.94 -6.84
C ARG A 162 17.20 26.73 -5.93
N ALA A 163 16.66 27.65 -5.12
CA ALA A 163 17.47 28.45 -4.17
C ALA A 163 18.02 27.62 -3.00
N ALA A 164 17.36 26.53 -2.60
CA ALA A 164 17.83 25.63 -1.54
C ALA A 164 18.85 24.60 -2.06
N ALA A 165 18.77 24.22 -3.33
CA ALA A 165 19.53 23.12 -3.92
C ALA A 165 21.07 23.23 -3.71
N PRO A 166 21.73 24.37 -3.91
CA PRO A 166 23.18 24.48 -3.74
C PRO A 166 23.67 24.17 -2.31
N ARG A 167 22.82 24.41 -1.32
CA ARG A 167 23.13 24.11 0.10
C ARG A 167 22.67 22.71 0.48
N PHE A 168 21.48 22.32 0.08
CA PHE A 168 20.85 21.08 0.55
C PHE A 168 21.40 19.82 -0.13
N LEU A 169 21.62 19.83 -1.44
CA LEU A 169 22.06 18.63 -2.16
C LEU A 169 23.43 18.08 -1.72
N PRO A 170 24.46 18.93 -1.44
CA PRO A 170 25.69 18.43 -0.87
C PRO A 170 25.52 17.79 0.52
N MET A 171 24.67 18.37 1.38
CA MET A 171 24.36 17.82 2.70
C MET A 171 23.64 16.46 2.58
N LEU A 172 22.64 16.37 1.68
CA LEU A 172 21.91 15.14 1.40
C LEU A 172 22.83 14.03 0.88
N GLN A 173 23.70 14.35 -0.07
CA GLN A 173 24.64 13.38 -0.62
C GLN A 173 25.58 12.85 0.45
N LYS A 174 26.15 13.73 1.28
CA LYS A 174 27.00 13.33 2.39
C LYS A 174 26.27 12.39 3.35
N ARG A 175 24.99 12.71 3.67
CA ARG A 175 24.17 11.94 4.62
C ARG A 175 23.77 10.57 4.06
N LEU A 176 23.34 10.49 2.81
CA LEU A 176 22.76 9.29 2.21
C LEU A 176 23.74 8.45 1.37
N CYS A 177 24.77 9.08 0.80
CA CYS A 177 25.71 8.42 -0.11
C CYS A 177 27.14 8.39 0.41
N GLY A 178 27.45 9.14 1.46
CA GLY A 178 28.81 9.25 2.03
C GLY A 178 29.29 7.96 2.71
N PRO A 179 30.61 7.84 2.99
CA PRO A 179 31.19 6.66 3.64
C PRO A 179 30.62 6.33 5.01
N GLY A 180 29.98 7.30 5.67
CA GLY A 180 29.34 7.13 6.99
C GLY A 180 27.83 6.92 6.92
N ALA A 181 27.23 6.77 5.73
CA ALA A 181 25.79 6.54 5.60
C ALA A 181 25.40 5.18 6.22
N LYS A 182 24.42 5.19 7.13
CA LYS A 182 23.92 3.95 7.77
C LYS A 182 23.32 2.99 6.75
N HIS A 183 22.63 3.54 5.77
CA HIS A 183 21.97 2.82 4.68
C HIS A 183 22.26 3.55 3.37
N PRO A 184 23.34 3.20 2.66
CA PRO A 184 23.73 3.90 1.44
C PRO A 184 22.63 3.89 0.40
N VAL A 185 22.31 5.08 -0.14
CA VAL A 185 21.28 5.29 -1.16
C VAL A 185 21.94 5.74 -2.46
N ARG A 186 21.48 5.21 -3.58
CA ARG A 186 21.89 5.69 -4.90
C ARG A 186 20.90 6.80 -5.33
N LEU A 187 21.41 7.99 -5.59
CA LEU A 187 20.64 9.12 -6.11
C LEU A 187 20.63 9.08 -7.64
N ARG A 188 19.47 9.35 -8.23
CA ARG A 188 19.29 9.69 -9.65
C ARG A 188 18.86 11.12 -9.71
N CYS A 189 19.57 11.96 -10.44
CA CYS A 189 19.34 13.40 -10.49
C CYS A 189 19.04 13.83 -11.93
N ASP A 190 18.32 14.93 -12.06
CA ASP A 190 18.25 15.68 -13.32
C ASP A 190 19.59 16.42 -13.59
N GLU A 191 19.70 17.05 -14.75
CA GLU A 191 20.93 17.72 -15.18
C GLU A 191 21.30 18.90 -14.25
N GLU A 192 20.31 19.66 -13.77
CA GLU A 192 20.54 20.82 -12.89
C GLU A 192 21.07 20.37 -11.53
N ALA A 193 20.48 19.37 -10.93
CA ALA A 193 20.94 18.80 -9.65
C ALA A 193 22.30 18.11 -9.78
N ALA A 194 22.56 17.44 -10.90
CA ALA A 194 23.84 16.78 -11.17
C ALA A 194 24.99 17.78 -11.37
N ALA A 195 24.70 19.01 -11.84
CA ALA A 195 25.70 20.06 -12.03
C ALA A 195 26.15 20.73 -10.73
N ILE A 196 25.46 20.51 -9.62
CA ILE A 196 25.87 21.04 -8.31
C ILE A 196 27.10 20.25 -7.82
N PRO A 197 28.25 20.93 -7.55
CA PRO A 197 29.48 20.25 -7.16
C PRO A 197 29.32 19.49 -5.85
N VAL A 198 29.46 18.15 -5.90
CA VAL A 198 29.43 17.27 -4.75
C VAL A 198 30.69 16.39 -4.75
N SER A 199 31.29 16.21 -3.61
CA SER A 199 32.63 15.61 -3.45
C SER A 199 32.70 14.11 -3.72
N TYR A 200 31.59 13.42 -4.07
CA TYR A 200 31.53 11.96 -4.26
C TYR A 200 30.70 11.58 -5.48
N THR A 201 31.34 10.90 -6.41
CA THR A 201 30.81 10.46 -7.72
C THR A 201 29.95 9.21 -7.61
N HIS A 202 28.68 9.34 -7.25
CA HIS A 202 27.67 8.28 -7.45
C HIS A 202 26.32 8.86 -7.87
N LEU A 203 26.33 9.92 -8.65
CA LEU A 203 25.16 10.43 -9.35
C LEU A 203 25.08 9.70 -10.70
N THR A 204 23.98 9.02 -10.96
CA THR A 204 23.66 8.49 -12.29
C THR A 204 22.48 9.26 -12.84
N LEU A 205 22.68 9.83 -14.02
CA LEU A 205 21.60 10.33 -14.85
C LEU A 205 20.64 9.17 -15.22
N PRO A 206 19.35 9.46 -15.44
CA PRO A 206 18.35 8.45 -15.80
C PRO A 206 18.68 7.70 -17.08
#